data_7ba2d4c92a5282ffd03db7ef708cc147
#
_entry.id   7ba2d4c92a5282ffd03db7ef708cc147
#
_cell.length_a   1.000
_cell.length_b   1.000
_cell.length_c   1.000
_cell.angle_alpha   90.00
_cell.angle_beta   90.00
_cell.angle_gamma   90.00
#
_symmetry.space_group_name_H-M   'P 1'
#
loop_
_entity.id
_entity.type
_entity.pdbx_description
1 polymer ?
#
loop_
_entity_poly.entity_id
_entity_poly.type
_entity_poly.pdbx_seq_one_letter_code
_entity_poly.pdbx_strand_id
1 'polypeptide(L)'
;MIRIGSSCREMSELQIKERYKMRFFDDDIIVSSPTNLKTLSFFTLKNSYLEMGYKLNDDTFETNLKLVNNNGDYNVMAELLSDNNRYSLIFVKFSGINKASISQRSDYGNKSIIFGFKQMMNRIASENICISNTTVRPRIDTYLFDYDSVNEAIVNAIVHNDWSIAEPQVSFFHDRIEILSHGGLPHTLSLEDFYRGISKPRNIRLMKIFSDLDIVDHTGHGVPIIIEKYGRVAFEISDNHIIVTIPFDLEVMKSINVGVNVGVNLNKNERQIIELILNDPTLTAEKLSIEINKTKRTAERYLKSLQEKGYIERNGLDKNGYWKVLK
;
A
#
# COMPACT_ATOMS: atom_id res chain seq x y z
N MET A 1 34.87 -18.36 7.08
CA MET A 1 35.89 -17.61 6.30
C MET A 1 35.36 -17.25 4.92
N ILE A 2 35.66 -16.09 4.40
CA ILE A 2 35.31 -15.62 3.05
C ILE A 2 36.61 -15.35 2.27
N ARG A 3 36.63 -15.74 0.99
CA ARG A 3 37.77 -15.48 0.12
C ARG A 3 37.60 -14.09 -0.53
N ILE A 4 38.60 -13.23 -0.35
CA ILE A 4 38.65 -11.90 -0.96
C ILE A 4 39.97 -11.85 -1.74
N GLY A 5 39.90 -11.96 -3.08
CA GLY A 5 41.05 -12.09 -3.94
C GLY A 5 41.86 -13.36 -3.64
N SER A 6 43.14 -13.23 -3.31
CA SER A 6 44.04 -14.33 -2.97
C SER A 6 44.07 -14.69 -1.48
N SER A 7 43.37 -13.98 -0.61
CA SER A 7 43.39 -14.18 0.85
C SER A 7 42.04 -14.67 1.41
N CYS A 8 42.09 -15.42 2.51
CA CYS A 8 40.92 -15.80 3.28
C CYS A 8 40.86 -14.97 4.56
N ARG A 9 39.70 -14.39 4.86
CA ARG A 9 39.43 -13.65 6.11
C ARG A 9 38.30 -14.28 6.89
N GLU A 10 38.28 -14.06 8.18
CA GLU A 10 37.11 -14.41 9.01
C GLU A 10 35.92 -13.56 8.55
N MET A 11 34.77 -14.17 8.55
CA MET A 11 33.52 -13.49 8.24
C MET A 11 33.04 -12.73 9.46
N SER A 12 32.54 -11.51 9.26
CA SER A 12 31.81 -10.80 10.32
C SER A 12 30.53 -11.57 10.67
N GLU A 13 29.98 -11.33 11.87
CA GLU A 13 28.70 -11.93 12.29
C GLU A 13 27.58 -11.65 11.29
N LEU A 14 27.55 -10.44 10.71
CA LEU A 14 26.58 -10.08 9.69
C LEU A 14 26.75 -10.94 8.42
N GLN A 15 27.97 -11.11 7.94
CA GLN A 15 28.27 -11.97 6.78
C GLN A 15 27.98 -13.44 7.06
N ILE A 16 28.16 -13.89 8.29
CA ILE A 16 27.79 -15.25 8.71
C ILE A 16 26.26 -15.37 8.68
N LYS A 17 25.51 -14.43 9.24
CA LYS A 17 24.05 -14.40 9.22
C LYS A 17 23.51 -14.36 7.79
N GLU A 18 24.09 -13.53 6.93
CA GLU A 18 23.71 -13.47 5.50
C GLU A 18 23.97 -14.78 4.79
N ARG A 19 25.13 -15.43 5.00
CA ARG A 19 25.42 -16.75 4.42
C ARG A 19 24.56 -17.88 4.99
N TYR A 20 24.20 -17.80 6.26
CA TYR A 20 23.21 -18.71 6.84
C TYR A 20 21.84 -18.47 6.18
N LYS A 21 21.40 -17.23 6.07
CA LYS A 21 20.20 -16.89 5.32
C LYS A 21 20.26 -17.45 3.87
N MET A 22 21.35 -17.27 3.15
CA MET A 22 21.51 -17.78 1.78
C MET A 22 21.50 -19.31 1.65
N ARG A 23 21.92 -20.04 2.66
CA ARG A 23 22.05 -21.51 2.66
C ARG A 23 20.81 -22.24 3.12
N PHE A 24 20.00 -21.60 3.94
CA PHE A 24 18.78 -22.15 4.56
C PHE A 24 17.51 -21.46 4.03
N PHE A 25 17.62 -20.77 2.89
CA PHE A 25 16.52 -20.02 2.28
C PHE A 25 15.40 -20.90 1.69
N ASP A 26 15.53 -22.21 1.71
CA ASP A 26 14.44 -23.11 1.34
C ASP A 26 13.47 -23.39 2.49
N ASP A 27 13.81 -22.97 3.71
CA ASP A 27 12.90 -23.10 4.86
C ASP A 27 12.12 -21.80 5.05
N ASP A 28 10.82 -21.89 4.88
CA ASP A 28 9.84 -20.86 5.20
C ASP A 28 10.08 -20.31 6.63
N ILE A 29 10.62 -19.09 6.73
CA ILE A 29 11.12 -18.52 7.99
C ILE A 29 10.03 -18.48 9.05
N ILE A 30 8.79 -18.14 8.68
CA ILE A 30 7.69 -18.08 9.65
C ILE A 30 7.23 -19.45 10.13
N VAL A 31 7.53 -20.51 9.40
CA VAL A 31 7.27 -21.91 9.80
C VAL A 31 8.36 -22.44 10.72
N SER A 32 9.62 -22.06 10.48
CA SER A 32 10.75 -22.48 11.30
C SER A 32 10.94 -21.66 12.56
N SER A 33 10.36 -20.45 12.65
CA SER A 33 10.46 -19.55 13.81
C SER A 33 9.36 -19.87 14.83
N PRO A 34 9.71 -20.23 16.10
CA PRO A 34 8.71 -20.49 17.13
C PRO A 34 8.05 -19.19 17.60
N THR A 35 6.76 -19.27 17.97
CA THR A 35 6.10 -18.21 18.75
C THR A 35 6.19 -18.49 20.25
N ASN A 36 6.10 -17.44 21.05
CA ASN A 36 6.02 -17.56 22.51
C ASN A 36 4.61 -17.88 23.02
N LEU A 37 3.59 -17.84 22.14
CA LEU A 37 2.21 -18.14 22.49
C LEU A 37 2.02 -19.66 22.60
N LYS A 38 1.47 -20.09 23.74
CA LYS A 38 1.24 -21.52 24.04
C LYS A 38 -0.17 -21.99 23.71
N THR A 39 -1.10 -21.06 23.53
CA THR A 39 -2.50 -21.37 23.22
C THR A 39 -2.95 -20.48 22.09
N LEU A 40 -3.30 -21.09 20.95
CA LEU A 40 -3.84 -20.41 19.78
C LEU A 40 -5.20 -21.00 19.42
N SER A 41 -6.07 -20.19 18.86
CA SER A 41 -7.37 -20.61 18.32
C SER A 41 -7.41 -20.31 16.81
N PHE A 42 -8.05 -21.19 16.05
CA PHE A 42 -8.08 -21.15 14.59
C PHE A 42 -9.52 -21.21 14.06
N PHE A 43 -10.46 -20.62 14.76
CA PHE A 43 -11.87 -20.64 14.36
C PHE A 43 -12.07 -19.99 12.99
N THR A 44 -11.50 -18.79 12.77
CA THR A 44 -11.56 -18.07 11.48
C THR A 44 -10.96 -18.90 10.35
N LEU A 45 -9.76 -19.48 10.57
CA LEU A 45 -9.10 -20.29 9.55
C LEU A 45 -9.90 -21.55 9.21
N LYS A 46 -10.37 -22.29 10.21
CA LYS A 46 -11.18 -23.50 10.02
C LYS A 46 -12.47 -23.19 9.24
N ASN A 47 -13.17 -22.13 9.61
CA ASN A 47 -14.39 -21.73 8.90
C ASN A 47 -14.10 -21.35 7.44
N SER A 48 -13.01 -20.63 7.17
CA SER A 48 -12.63 -20.30 5.80
C SER A 48 -12.37 -21.56 4.95
N TYR A 49 -11.72 -22.58 5.49
CA TYR A 49 -11.56 -23.86 4.78
C TYR A 49 -12.88 -24.60 4.57
N LEU A 50 -13.77 -24.58 5.56
CA LEU A 50 -15.09 -25.20 5.44
C LEU A 50 -15.95 -24.50 4.38
N GLU A 51 -15.90 -23.17 4.31
CA GLU A 51 -16.58 -22.36 3.27
C GLU A 51 -16.09 -22.73 1.86
N MET A 52 -14.82 -23.08 1.71
CA MET A 52 -14.23 -23.56 0.45
C MET A 52 -14.53 -25.05 0.17
N GLY A 53 -15.28 -25.72 1.03
CA GLY A 53 -15.68 -27.12 0.86
C GLY A 53 -14.65 -28.15 1.31
N TYR A 54 -13.58 -27.75 2.00
CA TYR A 54 -12.61 -28.69 2.55
C TYR A 54 -13.18 -29.47 3.74
N LYS A 55 -12.84 -30.74 3.82
CA LYS A 55 -13.12 -31.58 5.00
C LYS A 55 -11.96 -31.47 5.96
N LEU A 56 -12.21 -30.97 7.16
CA LEU A 56 -11.19 -30.80 8.19
C LEU A 56 -11.20 -32.01 9.15
N ASN A 57 -10.01 -32.41 9.59
CA ASN A 57 -9.83 -33.31 10.70
C ASN A 57 -9.15 -32.54 11.83
N ASP A 58 -9.86 -32.33 12.93
CA ASP A 58 -9.39 -31.50 14.04
C ASP A 58 -8.08 -32.01 14.67
N ASP A 59 -7.89 -33.35 14.72
CA ASP A 59 -6.70 -33.95 15.34
C ASP A 59 -5.43 -33.70 14.51
N THR A 60 -5.55 -33.51 13.20
CA THR A 60 -4.40 -33.36 12.29
C THR A 60 -4.34 -31.99 11.63
N PHE A 61 -5.32 -31.12 11.87
CA PHE A 61 -5.42 -29.81 11.21
C PHE A 61 -4.13 -28.98 11.34
N GLU A 62 -3.67 -28.79 12.56
CA GLU A 62 -2.50 -27.98 12.86
C GLU A 62 -1.22 -28.59 12.30
N THR A 63 -1.09 -29.92 12.38
CA THR A 63 0.06 -30.63 11.83
C THR A 63 0.08 -30.62 10.30
N ASN A 64 -1.07 -30.81 9.65
CA ASN A 64 -1.19 -30.82 8.20
C ASN A 64 -0.85 -29.44 7.60
N LEU A 65 -1.25 -28.36 8.25
CA LEU A 65 -0.92 -27.01 7.84
C LEU A 65 0.47 -26.55 8.31
N LYS A 66 1.22 -27.39 9.03
CA LYS A 66 2.52 -27.04 9.60
C LYS A 66 2.48 -25.84 10.55
N LEU A 67 1.40 -25.72 11.33
CA LEU A 67 1.24 -24.70 12.37
C LEU A 67 2.03 -25.02 13.62
N VAL A 68 2.36 -26.27 13.83
CA VAL A 68 3.18 -26.77 14.93
C VAL A 68 4.45 -27.46 14.41
N ASN A 69 5.51 -27.37 15.22
CA ASN A 69 6.74 -28.13 14.99
C ASN A 69 6.60 -29.58 15.49
N ASN A 70 7.67 -30.38 15.35
CA ASN A 70 7.68 -31.78 15.80
C ASN A 70 7.51 -31.96 17.33
N ASN A 71 7.72 -30.91 18.11
CA ASN A 71 7.56 -30.91 19.56
C ASN A 71 6.17 -30.43 20.02
N GLY A 72 5.31 -30.06 19.05
CA GLY A 72 3.98 -29.51 19.32
C GLY A 72 3.97 -28.00 19.65
N ASP A 73 5.09 -27.29 19.51
CA ASP A 73 5.13 -25.85 19.72
C ASP A 73 4.67 -25.11 18.46
N TYR A 74 3.87 -24.08 18.66
CA TYR A 74 3.40 -23.20 17.57
C TYR A 74 4.54 -22.35 17.00
N ASN A 75 4.41 -22.02 15.70
CA ASN A 75 5.31 -21.15 14.99
C ASN A 75 4.67 -19.79 14.65
N VAL A 76 5.45 -18.87 14.04
CA VAL A 76 4.98 -17.53 13.66
C VAL A 76 3.84 -17.60 12.65
N MET A 77 3.84 -18.56 11.71
CA MET A 77 2.74 -18.72 10.76
C MET A 77 1.44 -19.10 11.50
N ALA A 78 1.51 -19.98 12.50
CA ALA A 78 0.36 -20.32 13.33
C ALA A 78 -0.18 -19.08 14.05
N GLU A 79 0.70 -18.25 14.61
CA GLU A 79 0.29 -17.00 15.24
C GLU A 79 -0.40 -16.06 14.25
N LEU A 80 0.15 -15.81 13.06
CA LEU A 80 -0.45 -14.97 12.02
C LEU A 80 -1.87 -15.44 11.62
N LEU A 81 -2.09 -16.75 11.58
CA LEU A 81 -3.36 -17.35 11.16
C LEU A 81 -4.36 -17.50 12.30
N SER A 82 -3.92 -17.35 13.57
CA SER A 82 -4.77 -17.52 14.75
C SER A 82 -5.72 -16.34 14.98
N ASP A 83 -6.80 -16.61 15.72
CA ASP A 83 -7.77 -15.60 16.12
C ASP A 83 -7.26 -14.62 17.17
N ASN A 84 -6.14 -14.95 17.83
CA ASN A 84 -5.46 -14.16 18.85
C ASN A 84 -4.05 -13.72 18.40
N ASN A 85 -3.91 -13.44 17.12
CA ASN A 85 -2.72 -12.93 16.47
C ASN A 85 -2.27 -11.56 17.05
N ARG A 86 -0.97 -11.37 17.26
CA ARG A 86 -0.37 -10.10 17.70
C ARG A 86 0.11 -9.23 16.55
N TYR A 87 0.27 -9.80 15.35
CA TYR A 87 0.62 -9.05 14.15
C TYR A 87 -0.60 -8.33 13.57
N SER A 88 -0.34 -7.29 12.80
CA SER A 88 -1.37 -6.43 12.26
C SER A 88 -1.20 -6.17 10.76
N LEU A 89 -2.29 -5.82 10.09
CA LEU A 89 -2.27 -5.10 8.83
C LEU A 89 -2.65 -3.64 9.12
N ILE A 90 -1.78 -2.73 8.72
CA ILE A 90 -1.92 -1.31 9.05
C ILE A 90 -2.42 -0.54 7.83
N PHE A 91 -3.53 0.17 7.99
CA PHE A 91 -4.04 1.14 7.02
C PHE A 91 -3.92 2.55 7.59
N VAL A 92 -3.25 3.45 6.87
CA VAL A 92 -3.09 4.85 7.25
C VAL A 92 -3.58 5.74 6.11
N LYS A 93 -4.53 6.62 6.39
CA LYS A 93 -4.98 7.66 5.45
C LYS A 93 -4.37 9.00 5.82
N PHE A 94 -3.69 9.62 4.87
CA PHE A 94 -3.08 10.94 5.02
C PHE A 94 -3.99 12.03 4.43
N SER A 95 -3.91 13.25 4.99
CA SER A 95 -4.72 14.39 4.53
C SER A 95 -4.20 15.04 3.25
N GLY A 96 -3.02 14.65 2.77
CA GLY A 96 -2.35 15.23 1.62
C GLY A 96 -1.52 14.22 0.84
N ILE A 97 -0.55 14.72 0.09
CA ILE A 97 0.35 13.93 -0.75
C ILE A 97 1.60 13.42 -0.01
N ASN A 98 1.77 13.78 1.25
CA ASN A 98 2.91 13.39 2.09
C ASN A 98 2.44 12.82 3.44
N LYS A 99 3.39 12.27 4.21
CA LYS A 99 3.13 11.62 5.50
C LYS A 99 3.01 12.59 6.69
N ALA A 100 2.90 13.91 6.45
CA ALA A 100 2.94 14.92 7.52
C ALA A 100 1.67 14.96 8.39
N SER A 101 0.49 14.61 7.84
CA SER A 101 -0.77 14.69 8.57
C SER A 101 -1.62 13.44 8.33
N ILE A 102 -1.88 12.70 9.39
CA ILE A 102 -2.74 11.52 9.37
C ILE A 102 -4.17 11.95 9.61
N SER A 103 -5.09 11.59 8.70
CA SER A 103 -6.53 11.79 8.87
C SER A 103 -7.22 10.59 9.51
N GLN A 104 -6.69 9.37 9.27
CA GLN A 104 -7.24 8.15 9.84
C GLN A 104 -6.16 7.06 9.91
N ARG A 105 -6.22 6.26 10.98
CA ARG A 105 -5.45 5.02 11.10
C ARG A 105 -6.38 3.89 11.51
N SER A 106 -6.28 2.76 10.84
CA SER A 106 -6.97 1.52 11.19
C SER A 106 -5.92 0.42 11.35
N ASP A 107 -6.11 -0.36 12.39
CA ASP A 107 -5.26 -1.48 12.74
C ASP A 107 -6.12 -2.75 12.73
N TYR A 108 -5.76 -3.69 11.87
CA TYR A 108 -6.50 -4.94 11.69
C TYR A 108 -5.78 -6.11 12.39
N GLY A 109 -5.15 -5.84 13.53
CA GLY A 109 -4.50 -6.83 14.39
C GLY A 109 -5.45 -7.51 15.38
N ASN A 110 -4.87 -8.35 16.26
CA ASN A 110 -5.57 -9.15 17.27
C ASN A 110 -6.65 -10.08 16.70
N LYS A 111 -6.51 -10.50 15.47
CA LYS A 111 -7.39 -11.42 14.74
C LYS A 111 -6.59 -12.12 13.65
N SER A 112 -7.08 -13.24 13.12
CA SER A 112 -6.44 -13.92 12.00
C SER A 112 -6.11 -12.95 10.86
N ILE A 113 -4.91 -13.08 10.29
CA ILE A 113 -4.46 -12.27 9.14
C ILE A 113 -5.45 -12.35 7.96
N ILE A 114 -6.16 -13.49 7.80
CA ILE A 114 -7.19 -13.68 6.79
C ILE A 114 -8.36 -12.74 7.05
N PHE A 115 -8.81 -12.64 8.30
CA PHE A 115 -9.87 -11.70 8.67
C PHE A 115 -9.40 -10.25 8.50
N GLY A 116 -8.17 -9.94 8.96
CA GLY A 116 -7.56 -8.62 8.79
C GLY A 116 -7.49 -8.20 7.32
N PHE A 117 -7.08 -9.11 6.45
CA PHE A 117 -7.05 -8.89 5.00
C PHE A 117 -8.46 -8.60 4.45
N LYS A 118 -9.47 -9.41 4.76
CA LYS A 118 -10.85 -9.18 4.31
C LYS A 118 -11.37 -7.80 4.76
N GLN A 119 -11.09 -7.39 6.00
CA GLN A 119 -11.47 -6.07 6.51
C GLN A 119 -10.74 -4.92 5.80
N MET A 120 -9.44 -5.09 5.54
CA MET A 120 -8.65 -4.11 4.78
C MET A 120 -9.18 -3.96 3.35
N MET A 121 -9.48 -5.06 2.66
CA MET A 121 -10.03 -5.01 1.31
C MET A 121 -11.41 -4.37 1.25
N ASN A 122 -12.28 -4.61 2.24
CA ASN A 122 -13.56 -3.91 2.38
C ASN A 122 -13.36 -2.40 2.57
N ARG A 123 -12.36 -2.01 3.35
CA ARG A 123 -12.00 -0.60 3.53
C ARG A 123 -11.52 0.02 2.22
N ILE A 124 -10.62 -0.64 1.50
CA ILE A 124 -10.11 -0.20 0.19
C ILE A 124 -11.26 -0.06 -0.81
N ALA A 125 -12.16 -1.04 -0.89
CA ALA A 125 -13.33 -0.98 -1.76
C ALA A 125 -14.22 0.24 -1.45
N SER A 126 -14.40 0.60 -0.18
CA SER A 126 -15.19 1.77 0.22
C SER A 126 -14.55 3.12 -0.15
N GLU A 127 -13.25 3.16 -0.39
CA GLU A 127 -12.51 4.35 -0.85
C GLU A 127 -12.46 4.44 -2.39
N ASN A 128 -12.78 3.37 -3.11
CA ASN A 128 -12.68 3.32 -4.57
C ASN A 128 -13.91 3.97 -5.23
N ILE A 129 -13.87 5.29 -5.37
CA ILE A 129 -14.96 6.06 -5.97
C ILE A 129 -15.09 5.71 -7.46
N CYS A 130 -16.34 5.55 -7.92
CA CYS A 130 -16.66 5.35 -9.31
C CYS A 130 -17.43 6.54 -9.87
N ILE A 131 -17.03 7.04 -11.05
CA ILE A 131 -17.81 7.98 -11.84
C ILE A 131 -18.34 7.28 -13.09
N SER A 132 -19.62 7.49 -13.39
CA SER A 132 -20.29 6.91 -14.56
C SER A 132 -20.57 7.96 -15.62
N ASN A 133 -19.98 7.79 -16.81
CA ASN A 133 -20.32 8.60 -17.95
C ASN A 133 -21.56 8.03 -18.67
N THR A 134 -22.71 8.66 -18.45
CA THR A 134 -23.99 8.26 -19.02
C THR A 134 -24.30 8.93 -20.38
N THR A 135 -23.42 9.82 -20.85
CA THR A 135 -23.61 10.53 -22.15
C THR A 135 -23.21 9.65 -23.33
N VAL A 136 -22.45 8.58 -23.10
CA VAL A 136 -22.04 7.58 -24.09
C VAL A 136 -22.77 6.25 -23.88
N ARG A 137 -22.89 5.44 -24.95
CA ARG A 137 -23.51 4.11 -24.87
C ARG A 137 -22.60 3.08 -25.56
N PRO A 138 -22.23 1.98 -24.88
CA PRO A 138 -22.56 1.67 -23.48
C PRO A 138 -21.95 2.67 -22.50
N ARG A 139 -22.59 2.83 -21.33
CA ARG A 139 -22.08 3.65 -20.22
C ARG A 139 -20.63 3.24 -19.86
N ILE A 140 -19.78 4.20 -19.60
CA ILE A 140 -18.40 3.97 -19.17
C ILE A 140 -18.29 4.31 -17.68
N ASP A 141 -17.86 3.34 -16.89
CA ASP A 141 -17.60 3.49 -15.47
C ASP A 141 -16.07 3.59 -15.24
N THR A 142 -15.62 4.68 -14.63
CA THR A 142 -14.21 4.90 -14.30
C THR A 142 -14.05 4.92 -12.79
N TYR A 143 -13.13 4.10 -12.28
CA TYR A 143 -12.83 3.97 -10.86
C TYR A 143 -11.60 4.79 -10.49
N LEU A 144 -11.53 5.24 -9.23
CA LEU A 144 -10.42 6.04 -8.72
C LEU A 144 -9.09 5.31 -8.86
N PHE A 145 -9.09 3.99 -8.67
CA PHE A 145 -7.94 3.10 -8.89
C PHE A 145 -8.40 1.71 -9.32
N ASP A 146 -7.47 0.95 -9.88
CA ASP A 146 -7.73 -0.45 -10.22
C ASP A 146 -7.71 -1.33 -8.97
N TYR A 147 -8.88 -1.87 -8.62
CA TYR A 147 -9.06 -2.66 -7.42
C TYR A 147 -8.23 -3.95 -7.44
N ASP A 148 -8.16 -4.62 -8.60
CA ASP A 148 -7.44 -5.89 -8.73
C ASP A 148 -5.93 -5.69 -8.56
N SER A 149 -5.36 -4.61 -9.10
CA SER A 149 -3.96 -4.23 -8.86
C SER A 149 -3.66 -3.95 -7.39
N VAL A 150 -4.58 -3.28 -6.67
CA VAL A 150 -4.42 -3.03 -5.22
C VAL A 150 -4.54 -4.31 -4.43
N ASN A 151 -5.52 -5.18 -4.75
CA ASN A 151 -5.68 -6.49 -4.13
C ASN A 151 -4.41 -7.33 -4.27
N GLU A 152 -3.89 -7.45 -5.47
CA GLU A 152 -2.67 -8.19 -5.77
C GLU A 152 -1.45 -7.62 -5.01
N ALA A 153 -1.29 -6.28 -4.99
CA ALA A 153 -0.20 -5.65 -4.27
C ALA A 153 -0.27 -5.92 -2.75
N ILE A 154 -1.47 -5.92 -2.15
CA ILE A 154 -1.67 -6.20 -0.72
C ILE A 154 -1.43 -7.68 -0.41
N VAL A 155 -1.93 -8.59 -1.24
CA VAL A 155 -1.65 -10.03 -1.09
C VAL A 155 -0.16 -10.29 -1.17
N ASN A 156 0.52 -9.74 -2.18
CA ASN A 156 1.97 -9.87 -2.32
C ASN A 156 2.71 -9.27 -1.12
N ALA A 157 2.24 -8.13 -0.60
CA ALA A 157 2.82 -7.53 0.60
C ALA A 157 2.69 -8.45 1.83
N ILE A 158 1.62 -9.23 1.96
CA ILE A 158 1.42 -10.18 3.06
C ILE A 158 2.29 -11.43 2.89
N VAL A 159 2.23 -12.07 1.72
CA VAL A 159 2.88 -13.38 1.50
C VAL A 159 4.38 -13.27 1.28
N HIS A 160 4.87 -12.11 0.89
CA HIS A 160 6.30 -11.85 0.72
C HIS A 160 6.93 -11.04 1.87
N ASN A 161 6.13 -10.60 2.86
CA ASN A 161 6.64 -9.82 3.98
C ASN A 161 7.68 -10.59 4.80
N ASP A 162 8.70 -9.89 5.25
CA ASP A 162 9.58 -10.38 6.30
C ASP A 162 8.98 -10.00 7.67
N TRP A 163 8.18 -10.91 8.21
CA TRP A 163 7.46 -10.73 9.47
C TRP A 163 8.37 -10.62 10.71
N SER A 164 9.67 -10.86 10.54
CA SER A 164 10.65 -10.64 11.60
C SER A 164 11.09 -9.18 11.71
N ILE A 165 10.82 -8.35 10.69
CA ILE A 165 11.19 -6.94 10.65
C ILE A 165 10.04 -6.07 11.16
N ALA A 166 8.90 -6.09 10.46
CA ALA A 166 7.69 -5.35 10.81
C ALA A 166 6.49 -5.83 9.98
N GLU A 167 5.30 -5.28 10.27
CA GLU A 167 4.07 -5.53 9.56
C GLU A 167 4.00 -4.75 8.24
N PRO A 168 3.32 -5.29 7.21
CA PRO A 168 3.06 -4.55 5.99
C PRO A 168 2.08 -3.39 6.25
N GLN A 169 2.20 -2.31 5.47
CA GLN A 169 1.38 -1.11 5.64
C GLN A 169 0.80 -0.63 4.32
N VAL A 170 -0.48 -0.27 4.34
CA VAL A 170 -1.16 0.46 3.26
C VAL A 170 -1.26 1.93 3.65
N SER A 171 -0.70 2.80 2.83
CA SER A 171 -0.74 4.26 2.99
C SER A 171 -1.60 4.87 1.88
N PHE A 172 -2.72 5.48 2.26
CA PHE A 172 -3.68 6.09 1.35
C PHE A 172 -3.47 7.61 1.36
N PHE A 173 -2.97 8.16 0.27
CA PHE A 173 -2.74 9.59 0.07
C PHE A 173 -3.90 10.24 -0.70
N HIS A 174 -3.78 11.53 -0.96
CA HIS A 174 -4.76 12.25 -1.78
C HIS A 174 -4.74 11.85 -3.26
N ASP A 175 -3.60 11.38 -3.74
CA ASP A 175 -3.31 11.12 -5.16
C ASP A 175 -2.94 9.67 -5.49
N ARG A 176 -2.72 8.81 -4.50
CA ARG A 176 -2.24 7.44 -4.68
C ARG A 176 -2.43 6.56 -3.44
N ILE A 177 -2.24 5.27 -3.65
CA ILE A 177 -2.04 4.28 -2.58
C ILE A 177 -0.58 3.80 -2.65
N GLU A 178 0.10 3.71 -1.50
CA GLU A 178 1.38 3.03 -1.36
C GLU A 178 1.19 1.77 -0.50
N ILE A 179 1.67 0.64 -0.97
CA ILE A 179 1.66 -0.64 -0.25
C ILE A 179 3.11 -1.02 0.04
N LEU A 180 3.48 -1.03 1.32
CA LEU A 180 4.81 -1.35 1.81
C LEU A 180 4.84 -2.80 2.32
N SER A 181 5.84 -3.57 1.88
CA SER A 181 6.26 -4.82 2.50
C SER A 181 7.73 -4.75 2.89
N HIS A 182 8.08 -5.44 3.98
CA HIS A 182 9.46 -5.52 4.47
C HIS A 182 10.20 -6.71 3.86
N GLY A 183 11.51 -6.52 3.67
CA GLY A 183 12.36 -7.43 2.92
C GLY A 183 12.37 -7.15 1.42
N GLY A 184 13.55 -7.18 0.79
CA GLY A 184 13.73 -7.01 -0.65
C GLY A 184 13.37 -8.27 -1.44
N LEU A 185 13.73 -8.31 -2.72
CA LEU A 185 13.59 -9.51 -3.54
C LEU A 185 14.42 -10.66 -2.95
N PRO A 186 13.93 -11.93 -3.03
CA PRO A 186 14.76 -13.09 -2.73
C PRO A 186 16.03 -13.08 -3.57
N HIS A 187 17.17 -13.44 -3.00
CA HIS A 187 18.47 -13.45 -3.70
C HIS A 187 18.50 -14.33 -4.97
N THR A 188 17.58 -15.27 -5.06
CA THR A 188 17.45 -16.19 -6.20
C THR A 188 16.49 -15.67 -7.27
N LEU A 189 15.93 -14.49 -7.11
CA LEU A 189 15.01 -13.85 -8.05
C LEU A 189 15.64 -12.60 -8.63
N SER A 190 15.87 -12.59 -9.95
CA SER A 190 16.33 -11.38 -10.63
C SER A 190 15.19 -10.36 -10.75
N LEU A 191 15.55 -9.08 -10.88
CA LEU A 191 14.58 -7.99 -11.08
C LEU A 191 13.75 -8.22 -12.37
N GLU A 192 14.38 -8.75 -13.42
CA GLU A 192 13.69 -9.02 -14.67
C GLU A 192 12.71 -10.20 -14.55
N ASP A 193 13.08 -11.25 -13.80
CA ASP A 193 12.17 -12.36 -13.50
C ASP A 193 10.98 -11.92 -12.67
N PHE A 194 11.21 -11.02 -11.68
CA PHE A 194 10.14 -10.41 -10.90
C PHE A 194 9.15 -9.69 -11.83
N TYR A 195 9.62 -8.84 -12.73
CA TYR A 195 8.76 -8.12 -13.68
C TYR A 195 8.02 -9.02 -14.66
N ARG A 196 8.55 -10.22 -14.92
CA ARG A 196 7.87 -11.27 -15.71
C ARG A 196 6.79 -12.02 -14.92
N GLY A 197 6.64 -11.75 -13.65
CA GLY A 197 5.70 -12.45 -12.78
C GLY A 197 6.19 -13.82 -12.28
N ILE A 198 7.52 -14.08 -12.36
CA ILE A 198 8.07 -15.28 -11.73
C ILE A 198 7.97 -15.11 -10.22
N SER A 199 7.15 -15.93 -9.59
CA SER A 199 6.92 -15.89 -8.17
C SER A 199 7.87 -16.83 -7.42
N LYS A 200 8.53 -16.28 -6.39
CA LYS A 200 9.27 -17.03 -5.37
C LYS A 200 8.85 -16.50 -4.01
N PRO A 201 7.74 -16.99 -3.45
CA PRO A 201 7.22 -16.44 -2.20
C PRO A 201 8.20 -16.71 -1.06
N ARG A 202 8.40 -15.68 -0.21
CA ARG A 202 9.19 -15.79 1.02
C ARG A 202 8.51 -16.73 2.02
N ASN A 203 7.19 -16.67 2.09
CA ASN A 203 6.34 -17.46 2.99
C ASN A 203 5.52 -18.44 2.15
N ILE A 204 6.16 -19.50 1.68
CA ILE A 204 5.58 -20.49 0.72
C ILE A 204 4.30 -21.13 1.29
N ARG A 205 4.32 -21.48 2.57
CA ARG A 205 3.16 -22.10 3.23
C ARG A 205 1.99 -21.14 3.41
N LEU A 206 2.27 -19.89 3.75
CA LEU A 206 1.25 -18.86 3.84
C LEU A 206 0.62 -18.60 2.47
N MET A 207 1.43 -18.52 1.42
CA MET A 207 0.96 -18.41 0.03
C MET A 207 0.04 -19.56 -0.32
N LYS A 208 0.42 -20.80 0.03
CA LYS A 208 -0.43 -21.98 -0.22
C LYS A 208 -1.78 -21.86 0.49
N ILE A 209 -1.82 -21.44 1.75
CA ILE A 209 -3.07 -21.26 2.50
C ILE A 209 -3.94 -20.19 1.83
N PHE A 210 -3.36 -19.07 1.42
CA PHE A 210 -4.08 -18.01 0.70
C PHE A 210 -4.68 -18.52 -0.61
N SER A 211 -3.97 -19.39 -1.31
CA SER A 211 -4.47 -20.03 -2.52
C SER A 211 -5.55 -21.07 -2.23
N ASP A 212 -5.37 -21.93 -1.23
CA ASP A 212 -6.37 -22.91 -0.82
C ASP A 212 -7.71 -22.22 -0.46
N LEU A 213 -7.66 -20.97 -0.01
CA LEU A 213 -8.80 -20.12 0.34
C LEU A 213 -9.29 -19.21 -0.79
N ASP A 214 -8.81 -19.41 -2.04
CA ASP A 214 -9.16 -18.64 -3.22
C ASP A 214 -8.94 -17.11 -3.05
N ILE A 215 -7.94 -16.74 -2.22
CA ILE A 215 -7.54 -15.35 -2.01
C ILE A 215 -6.51 -14.94 -3.08
N VAL A 216 -5.73 -15.88 -3.57
CA VAL A 216 -4.66 -15.71 -4.56
C VAL A 216 -4.87 -16.63 -5.73
N ASP A 217 -4.79 -16.10 -6.93
CA ASP A 217 -4.70 -16.92 -8.14
C ASP A 217 -3.22 -17.27 -8.43
N HIS A 218 -2.93 -18.56 -8.58
CA HIS A 218 -1.58 -19.09 -8.85
C HIS A 218 -1.05 -18.82 -10.26
N THR A 219 -1.72 -18.00 -11.06
CA THR A 219 -1.40 -17.85 -12.49
C THR A 219 -0.13 -17.02 -12.77
N GLY A 220 0.49 -16.42 -11.74
CA GLY A 220 1.68 -15.57 -11.90
C GLY A 220 1.39 -14.26 -12.65
N HIS A 221 0.13 -13.86 -12.76
CA HIS A 221 -0.28 -12.67 -13.51
C HIS A 221 -0.26 -11.38 -12.68
N GLY A 222 -0.04 -11.45 -11.36
CA GLY A 222 -0.21 -10.32 -10.46
C GLY A 222 0.72 -9.13 -10.72
N VAL A 223 2.04 -9.35 -10.66
CA VAL A 223 3.01 -8.29 -10.99
C VAL A 223 2.83 -7.79 -12.43
N PRO A 224 2.68 -8.66 -13.46
CA PRO A 224 2.37 -8.24 -14.82
C PRO A 224 1.11 -7.36 -14.97
N ILE A 225 0.02 -7.63 -14.25
CA ILE A 225 -1.22 -6.82 -14.28
C ILE A 225 -0.93 -5.39 -13.78
N ILE A 226 -0.19 -5.26 -12.68
CA ILE A 226 0.20 -3.94 -12.15
C ILE A 226 1.09 -3.20 -13.16
N ILE A 227 2.05 -3.91 -13.79
CA ILE A 227 2.96 -3.31 -14.78
C ILE A 227 2.20 -2.88 -16.04
N GLU A 228 1.26 -3.67 -16.52
CA GLU A 228 0.44 -3.32 -17.68
C GLU A 228 -0.31 -2.00 -17.48
N LYS A 229 -0.86 -1.78 -16.27
CA LYS A 229 -1.66 -0.59 -15.96
C LYS A 229 -0.83 0.63 -15.55
N TYR A 230 0.22 0.41 -14.76
CA TYR A 230 0.95 1.49 -14.09
C TYR A 230 2.44 1.54 -14.45
N GLY A 231 2.93 0.60 -15.23
CA GLY A 231 4.34 0.50 -15.61
C GLY A 231 5.24 -0.01 -14.48
N ARG A 232 6.51 -0.26 -14.81
CA ARG A 232 7.52 -0.71 -13.83
C ARG A 232 7.80 0.33 -12.74
N VAL A 233 7.51 1.60 -13.01
CA VAL A 233 7.66 2.72 -12.06
C VAL A 233 6.73 2.60 -10.84
N ALA A 234 5.71 1.75 -10.92
CA ALA A 234 4.86 1.43 -9.77
C ALA A 234 5.63 0.72 -8.64
N PHE A 235 6.78 0.14 -8.92
CA PHE A 235 7.56 -0.64 -7.97
C PHE A 235 8.84 0.10 -7.57
N GLU A 236 8.96 0.44 -6.31
CA GLU A 236 10.21 0.84 -5.66
C GLU A 236 10.76 -0.37 -4.91
N ILE A 237 11.88 -0.92 -5.38
CA ILE A 237 12.48 -2.14 -4.84
C ILE A 237 13.84 -1.81 -4.26
N SER A 238 14.01 -2.12 -2.97
CA SER A 238 15.28 -2.00 -2.24
C SER A 238 15.67 -3.33 -1.62
N ASP A 239 16.85 -3.38 -1.00
CA ASP A 239 17.32 -4.58 -0.27
C ASP A 239 16.44 -4.92 0.94
N ASN A 240 15.76 -3.91 1.51
CA ASN A 240 15.06 -4.04 2.78
C ASN A 240 13.53 -3.89 2.70
N HIS A 241 13.00 -3.43 1.57
CA HIS A 241 11.56 -3.25 1.39
C HIS A 241 11.18 -3.15 -0.08
N ILE A 242 9.91 -3.39 -0.34
CA ILE A 242 9.26 -3.14 -1.63
C ILE A 242 8.06 -2.23 -1.36
N ILE A 243 7.95 -1.15 -2.15
CA ILE A 243 6.77 -0.28 -2.15
C ILE A 243 6.11 -0.39 -3.52
N VAL A 244 4.81 -0.69 -3.52
CA VAL A 244 3.98 -0.63 -4.73
C VAL A 244 3.13 0.63 -4.65
N THR A 245 3.25 1.49 -5.67
CA THR A 245 2.52 2.75 -5.77
C THR A 245 1.45 2.65 -6.86
N ILE A 246 0.20 2.82 -6.48
CA ILE A 246 -0.96 2.84 -7.37
C ILE A 246 -1.50 4.27 -7.43
N PRO A 247 -1.22 5.04 -8.49
CA PRO A 247 -1.73 6.39 -8.65
C PRO A 247 -3.24 6.38 -8.92
N PHE A 248 -3.92 7.46 -8.51
CA PHE A 248 -5.33 7.64 -8.75
C PHE A 248 -5.62 8.15 -10.16
N ASP A 249 -6.79 7.79 -10.67
CA ASP A 249 -7.27 8.30 -11.95
C ASP A 249 -7.54 9.80 -11.89
N LEU A 250 -6.91 10.55 -12.79
CA LEU A 250 -6.95 12.01 -12.79
C LEU A 250 -8.34 12.58 -13.13
N GLU A 251 -9.14 11.89 -13.92
CA GLU A 251 -10.49 12.35 -14.27
C GLU A 251 -11.43 12.17 -13.09
N VAL A 252 -11.33 11.02 -12.40
CA VAL A 252 -12.08 10.78 -11.16
C VAL A 252 -11.68 11.79 -10.10
N MET A 253 -10.39 12.04 -9.90
CA MET A 253 -9.91 13.03 -8.94
C MET A 253 -10.42 14.44 -9.26
N LYS A 254 -10.43 14.86 -10.52
CA LYS A 254 -10.98 16.15 -10.94
C LYS A 254 -12.48 16.24 -10.65
N SER A 255 -13.24 15.18 -10.92
CA SER A 255 -14.68 15.15 -10.68
C SER A 255 -15.03 15.20 -9.18
N ILE A 256 -14.25 14.52 -8.32
CA ILE A 256 -14.38 14.58 -6.87
C ILE A 256 -14.12 16.02 -6.39
N ASN A 257 -13.04 16.63 -6.85
CA ASN A 257 -12.69 18.01 -6.49
C ASN A 257 -13.74 19.02 -6.97
N VAL A 258 -14.38 18.78 -8.12
CA VAL A 258 -15.52 19.58 -8.60
C VAL A 258 -16.75 19.34 -7.70
N GLY A 259 -17.01 18.11 -7.27
CA GLY A 259 -18.10 17.75 -6.35
C GLY A 259 -17.93 18.34 -4.95
N VAL A 260 -16.72 18.34 -4.40
CA VAL A 260 -16.36 19.00 -3.13
C VAL A 260 -16.50 20.53 -3.25
N ASN A 261 -16.26 21.08 -4.45
CA ASN A 261 -16.43 22.51 -4.74
C ASN A 261 -17.89 22.95 -4.92
N VAL A 262 -18.87 22.05 -5.00
CA VAL A 262 -20.30 22.42 -5.04
C VAL A 262 -20.78 22.92 -3.65
N GLY A 263 -20.06 22.60 -2.57
CA GLY A 263 -20.30 23.16 -1.21
C GLY A 263 -19.49 24.40 -0.84
N VAL A 264 -18.62 24.91 -1.73
CA VAL A 264 -17.73 26.03 -1.40
C VAL A 264 -17.88 27.13 -2.45
N ASN A 265 -18.25 28.33 -2.00
CA ASN A 265 -18.46 29.58 -2.75
C ASN A 265 -17.18 30.14 -3.42
N LEU A 266 -16.48 29.31 -4.23
CA LEU A 266 -15.42 29.78 -5.11
C LEU A 266 -15.95 29.99 -6.53
N ASN A 267 -15.79 31.22 -7.02
CA ASN A 267 -16.12 31.50 -8.43
C ASN A 267 -15.02 30.98 -9.38
N LYS A 268 -15.32 30.97 -10.69
CA LYS A 268 -14.40 30.45 -11.72
C LYS A 268 -13.00 31.08 -11.66
N ASN A 269 -12.91 32.38 -11.41
CA ASN A 269 -11.62 33.10 -11.36
C ASN A 269 -10.84 32.76 -10.09
N GLU A 270 -11.50 32.58 -8.96
CA GLU A 270 -10.86 32.17 -7.70
C GLU A 270 -10.22 30.76 -7.85
N ARG A 271 -10.89 29.84 -8.52
CA ARG A 271 -10.35 28.49 -8.82
C ARG A 271 -9.13 28.59 -9.72
N GLN A 272 -9.21 29.36 -10.79
CA GLN A 272 -8.09 29.58 -11.71
C GLN A 272 -6.88 30.18 -11.00
N ILE A 273 -7.08 31.10 -10.05
CA ILE A 273 -6.01 31.66 -9.22
C ILE A 273 -5.35 30.61 -8.35
N ILE A 274 -6.11 29.69 -7.71
CA ILE A 274 -5.54 28.58 -6.94
C ILE A 274 -4.70 27.67 -7.80
N GLU A 275 -5.16 27.30 -9.00
CA GLU A 275 -4.41 26.46 -9.94
C GLU A 275 -3.10 27.14 -10.38
N LEU A 276 -3.13 28.45 -10.67
CA LEU A 276 -1.94 29.22 -11.03
C LEU A 276 -0.94 29.29 -9.87
N ILE A 277 -1.42 29.49 -8.62
CA ILE A 277 -0.58 29.52 -7.42
C ILE A 277 0.02 28.13 -7.12
N LEU A 278 -0.69 27.05 -7.37
CA LEU A 278 -0.15 25.68 -7.23
C LEU A 278 1.02 25.43 -8.20
N ASN A 279 0.95 26.00 -9.41
CA ASN A 279 2.01 25.86 -10.40
C ASN A 279 3.20 26.82 -10.15
N ASP A 280 2.92 28.05 -9.72
CA ASP A 280 3.95 29.02 -9.32
C ASP A 280 3.50 29.82 -8.08
N PRO A 281 3.96 29.41 -6.89
CA PRO A 281 3.61 30.07 -5.62
C PRO A 281 4.10 31.54 -5.52
N THR A 282 4.99 31.98 -6.41
CA THR A 282 5.60 33.31 -6.37
C THR A 282 4.83 34.36 -7.18
N LEU A 283 3.73 33.94 -7.84
CA LEU A 283 2.95 34.82 -8.69
C LEU A 283 2.42 36.04 -7.94
N THR A 284 2.67 37.22 -8.51
CA THR A 284 2.14 38.50 -8.00
C THR A 284 0.71 38.73 -8.50
N ALA A 285 -0.04 39.61 -7.79
CA ALA A 285 -1.38 40.01 -8.20
C ALA A 285 -1.41 40.59 -9.64
N GLU A 286 -0.32 41.20 -10.09
CA GLU A 286 -0.18 41.74 -11.44
C GLU A 286 -0.08 40.62 -12.49
N LYS A 287 0.78 39.60 -12.27
CA LYS A 287 0.87 38.45 -13.14
C LYS A 287 -0.41 37.64 -13.18
N LEU A 288 -1.02 37.40 -12.00
CA LEU A 288 -2.31 36.71 -11.89
C LEU A 288 -3.42 37.44 -12.66
N SER A 289 -3.40 38.78 -12.64
CA SER A 289 -4.40 39.58 -13.36
C SER A 289 -4.35 39.37 -14.88
N ILE A 290 -3.17 39.19 -15.44
CA ILE A 290 -2.95 38.89 -16.86
C ILE A 290 -3.51 37.50 -17.19
N GLU A 291 -3.13 36.50 -16.40
CA GLU A 291 -3.53 35.09 -16.59
C GLU A 291 -5.05 34.88 -16.53
N ILE A 292 -5.73 35.59 -15.63
CA ILE A 292 -7.20 35.49 -15.48
C ILE A 292 -7.96 36.52 -16.38
N ASN A 293 -7.25 37.30 -17.18
CA ASN A 293 -7.80 38.35 -18.02
C ASN A 293 -8.72 39.34 -17.28
N LYS A 294 -8.20 39.88 -16.16
CA LYS A 294 -8.89 40.88 -15.30
C LYS A 294 -7.93 41.99 -14.89
N THR A 295 -8.45 43.02 -14.22
CA THR A 295 -7.62 44.10 -13.68
C THR A 295 -6.87 43.63 -12.44
N LYS A 296 -5.71 44.25 -12.15
CA LYS A 296 -4.91 43.99 -10.93
C LYS A 296 -5.76 44.10 -9.67
N ARG A 297 -6.59 45.15 -9.58
CA ARG A 297 -7.51 45.35 -8.44
C ARG A 297 -8.48 44.19 -8.28
N THR A 298 -8.92 43.57 -9.37
CA THR A 298 -9.82 42.41 -9.34
C THR A 298 -9.05 41.16 -8.85
N ALA A 299 -7.82 40.96 -9.30
CA ALA A 299 -6.97 39.87 -8.81
C ALA A 299 -6.67 40.00 -7.31
N GLU A 300 -6.35 41.19 -6.83
CA GLU A 300 -6.15 41.48 -5.39
C GLU A 300 -7.40 41.19 -4.57
N ARG A 301 -8.59 41.54 -5.07
CA ARG A 301 -9.85 41.22 -4.40
C ARG A 301 -10.09 39.71 -4.32
N TYR A 302 -9.77 38.95 -5.36
CA TYR A 302 -9.88 37.50 -5.33
C TYR A 302 -8.88 36.86 -4.37
N LEU A 303 -7.62 37.32 -4.38
CA LEU A 303 -6.61 36.86 -3.40
C LEU A 303 -7.05 37.11 -1.97
N LYS A 304 -7.59 38.31 -1.68
CA LYS A 304 -8.13 38.65 -0.36
C LYS A 304 -9.32 37.75 0.02
N SER A 305 -10.26 37.54 -0.90
CA SER A 305 -11.38 36.61 -0.69
C SER A 305 -10.92 35.19 -0.41
N LEU A 306 -9.91 34.69 -1.11
CA LEU A 306 -9.32 33.37 -0.92
C LEU A 306 -8.61 33.24 0.43
N GLN A 307 -7.94 34.29 0.91
CA GLN A 307 -7.35 34.34 2.25
C GLN A 307 -8.42 34.36 3.34
N GLU A 308 -9.45 35.19 3.22
CA GLU A 308 -10.57 35.27 4.16
C GLU A 308 -11.35 33.95 4.26
N LYS A 309 -11.46 33.21 3.15
CA LYS A 309 -12.04 31.87 3.06
C LYS A 309 -11.10 30.77 3.55
N GLY A 310 -9.84 31.08 3.87
CA GLY A 310 -8.81 30.13 4.35
C GLY A 310 -8.31 29.14 3.29
N TYR A 311 -8.30 29.51 2.01
CA TYR A 311 -7.77 28.68 0.92
C TYR A 311 -6.30 28.91 0.66
N ILE A 312 -5.83 30.14 0.85
CA ILE A 312 -4.43 30.51 0.64
C ILE A 312 -3.91 31.35 1.80
N GLU A 313 -2.61 31.26 2.04
CA GLU A 313 -1.89 32.08 3.01
C GLU A 313 -0.67 32.72 2.34
N ARG A 314 -0.36 33.97 2.67
CA ARG A 314 0.84 34.65 2.21
C ARG A 314 1.96 34.45 3.22
N ASN A 315 3.04 33.82 2.82
CA ASN A 315 4.25 33.62 3.61
C ASN A 315 5.38 34.52 3.12
N GLY A 316 6.09 35.20 4.04
CA GLY A 316 7.23 36.07 3.74
C GLY A 316 6.86 37.54 3.55
N LEU A 317 7.88 38.35 3.24
CA LEU A 317 7.75 39.81 3.04
C LEU A 317 7.21 40.12 1.63
N ASP A 318 6.63 41.31 1.44
CA ASP A 318 5.96 41.73 0.19
C ASP A 318 6.81 41.53 -1.09
N LYS A 319 8.13 41.66 -1.02
CA LYS A 319 9.02 41.54 -2.19
C LYS A 319 9.46 40.10 -2.48
N ASN A 320 9.54 39.21 -1.48
CA ASN A 320 10.04 37.83 -1.61
C ASN A 320 9.07 36.80 -1.01
N GLY A 321 7.82 37.16 -0.83
CA GLY A 321 6.82 36.28 -0.27
C GLY A 321 6.23 35.33 -1.33
N TYR A 322 5.73 34.21 -0.87
CA TYR A 322 5.06 33.21 -1.70
C TYR A 322 3.68 32.85 -1.13
N TRP A 323 2.83 32.36 -1.98
CA TRP A 323 1.51 31.88 -1.61
C TRP A 323 1.57 30.40 -1.23
N LYS A 324 0.93 30.04 -0.13
CA LYS A 324 0.73 28.65 0.30
C LYS A 324 -0.75 28.34 0.18
N VAL A 325 -1.08 27.29 -0.58
CA VAL A 325 -2.45 26.75 -0.64
C VAL A 325 -2.66 25.88 0.58
N LEU A 326 -3.80 26.09 1.29
CA LEU A 326 -4.12 25.47 2.58
C LEU A 326 -5.20 24.39 2.47
N LYS A 327 -6.07 24.46 1.43
CA LYS A 327 -7.20 23.52 1.22
C LYS A 327 -7.29 23.12 -0.23
#